data_357fcd0bf10e618a227ec68c1932a897
#
_entry.id   357fcd0bf10e618a227ec68c1932a897
#
_cell.length_a   1.000
_cell.length_b   1.000
_cell.length_c   1.000
_cell.angle_alpha   90.00
_cell.angle_beta   90.00
_cell.angle_gamma   90.00
#
_symmetry.space_group_name_H-M   'P 1'
#
loop_
_entity.id
_entity.type
_entity.pdbx_description
1 polymer ?
#
loop_
_entity_poly.entity_id
_entity_poly.type
_entity_poly.pdbx_seq_one_letter_code
_entity_poly.pdbx_strand_id
1 'polypeptide(L)'
;MKTLFYTFILMIFATSAIASNPIYNHNGQTIQYKYSTNTMIDQDRCQAEANHMAANNIAGHVWGVIGNFEGVGYGNSPNCQTCTPSSNMRMTGDASALGRNGKWYRVRSWRY
;
A
#
# COMPACT_ATOMS: atom_id res chain seq x y z
N MET A 1 9.07 63.03 -12.62
CA MET A 1 8.20 61.89 -12.70
C MET A 1 9.00 60.64 -12.28
N LYS A 2 8.73 60.13 -11.10
CA LYS A 2 9.37 58.88 -10.63
C LYS A 2 8.40 57.74 -10.89
N THR A 3 8.72 56.91 -11.86
CA THR A 3 7.95 55.68 -12.18
C THR A 3 8.32 54.61 -11.19
N LEU A 4 7.38 54.26 -10.33
CA LEU A 4 7.53 53.18 -9.37
C LEU A 4 7.23 51.84 -10.10
N PHE A 5 8.27 51.05 -10.36
CA PHE A 5 8.11 49.69 -10.83
C PHE A 5 7.75 48.80 -9.65
N TYR A 6 6.49 48.39 -9.55
CA TYR A 6 6.06 47.33 -8.67
C TYR A 6 6.44 45.99 -9.31
N THR A 7 7.50 45.37 -8.80
CA THR A 7 7.86 44.01 -9.15
C THR A 7 6.95 43.06 -8.37
N PHE A 8 5.96 42.53 -9.04
CA PHE A 8 5.14 41.42 -8.50
C PHE A 8 6.02 40.17 -8.45
N ILE A 9 6.48 39.79 -7.26
CA ILE A 9 7.11 38.51 -7.03
C ILE A 9 5.98 37.49 -6.94
N LEU A 10 5.76 36.74 -8.02
CA LEU A 10 4.88 35.60 -8.05
C LEU A 10 5.58 34.47 -7.30
N MET A 11 5.24 34.25 -6.02
CA MET A 11 5.66 33.05 -5.29
C MET A 11 4.91 31.85 -5.86
N ILE A 12 5.56 31.14 -6.73
CA ILE A 12 5.10 29.80 -7.16
C ILE A 12 5.40 28.85 -6.01
N PHE A 13 4.38 28.54 -5.23
CA PHE A 13 4.43 27.39 -4.31
C PHE A 13 4.44 26.13 -5.17
N ALA A 14 5.61 25.59 -5.42
CA ALA A 14 5.75 24.25 -5.93
C ALA A 14 5.29 23.28 -4.82
N THR A 15 4.03 22.86 -4.88
CA THR A 15 3.59 21.70 -4.12
C THR A 15 4.32 20.50 -4.73
N SER A 16 5.36 20.05 -4.05
CA SER A 16 6.00 18.78 -4.38
C SER A 16 4.98 17.67 -4.10
N ALA A 17 4.26 17.25 -5.14
CA ALA A 17 3.53 16.01 -5.09
C ALA A 17 4.58 14.91 -4.82
N ILE A 18 4.50 14.26 -3.67
CA ILE A 18 5.29 13.06 -3.40
C ILE A 18 4.75 12.03 -4.40
N ALA A 19 5.49 11.81 -5.48
CA ALA A 19 5.19 10.75 -6.42
C ALA A 19 5.40 9.43 -5.67
N SER A 20 4.33 8.84 -5.16
CA SER A 20 4.35 7.48 -4.67
C SER A 20 4.72 6.58 -5.85
N ASN A 21 5.68 5.68 -5.66
CA ASN A 21 6.01 4.69 -6.68
C ASN A 21 4.74 3.95 -7.09
N PRO A 22 4.52 3.72 -8.40
CA PRO A 22 3.34 3.01 -8.85
C PRO A 22 3.32 1.62 -8.21
N ILE A 23 2.18 1.28 -7.63
CA ILE A 23 1.94 -0.04 -7.05
C ILE A 23 1.37 -0.92 -8.16
N TYR A 24 1.96 -2.09 -8.35
CA TYR A 24 1.54 -3.06 -9.35
C TYR A 24 0.82 -4.23 -8.69
N ASN A 25 -0.25 -4.71 -9.31
CA ASN A 25 -0.85 -5.97 -8.93
C ASN A 25 0.02 -7.15 -9.40
N HIS A 26 -0.37 -8.37 -9.01
CA HIS A 26 0.35 -9.59 -9.40
C HIS A 26 0.41 -9.84 -10.92
N ASN A 27 -0.39 -9.13 -11.72
CA ASN A 27 -0.36 -9.19 -13.19
C ASN A 27 0.49 -8.08 -13.82
N GLY A 28 1.22 -7.30 -13.01
CA GLY A 28 2.03 -6.18 -13.48
C GLY A 28 1.24 -4.94 -13.90
N GLN A 29 -0.06 -4.88 -13.58
CA GLN A 29 -0.90 -3.73 -13.87
C GLN A 29 -0.76 -2.70 -12.76
N THR A 30 -0.66 -1.43 -13.14
CA THR A 30 -0.66 -0.32 -12.18
C THR A 30 -2.01 -0.22 -11.48
N ILE A 31 -1.98 -0.24 -10.15
CA ILE A 31 -3.18 -0.08 -9.35
C ILE A 31 -3.36 1.40 -9.03
N GLN A 32 -4.50 1.95 -9.44
CA GLN A 32 -4.93 3.30 -9.10
C GLN A 32 -5.83 3.22 -7.85
N TYR A 33 -5.33 3.70 -6.71
CA TYR A 33 -6.14 3.79 -5.50
C TYR A 33 -6.86 5.13 -5.44
N LYS A 34 -8.17 5.06 -5.29
CA LYS A 34 -8.98 6.22 -4.97
C LYS A 34 -8.93 6.42 -3.45
N TYR A 35 -8.05 7.28 -2.98
CA TYR A 35 -7.97 7.59 -1.54
C TYR A 35 -9.29 8.23 -1.08
N SER A 36 -9.94 7.58 -0.14
CA SER A 36 -10.96 8.23 0.69
C SER A 36 -10.24 9.13 1.69
N THR A 37 -10.67 10.36 1.80
CA THR A 37 -10.11 11.41 2.66
C THR A 37 -9.80 10.90 4.07
N ASN A 38 -8.53 10.78 4.42
CA ASN A 38 -7.92 10.63 5.74
C ASN A 38 -7.72 9.22 6.33
N THR A 39 -8.22 8.12 5.73
CA THR A 39 -7.88 6.77 6.23
C THR A 39 -7.57 5.85 5.06
N MET A 40 -6.36 5.30 5.08
CA MET A 40 -6.00 4.24 4.15
C MET A 40 -6.95 3.06 4.39
N ILE A 41 -7.66 2.61 3.35
CA ILE A 41 -8.53 1.43 3.45
C ILE A 41 -7.71 0.17 3.68
N ASP A 42 -8.32 -0.87 4.21
CA ASP A 42 -7.62 -2.12 4.53
C ASP A 42 -6.90 -2.72 3.31
N GLN A 43 -7.49 -2.63 2.12
CA GLN A 43 -6.86 -3.09 0.88
C GLN A 43 -5.53 -2.37 0.60
N ASP A 44 -5.49 -1.04 0.76
CA ASP A 44 -4.28 -0.25 0.53
C ASP A 44 -3.20 -0.58 1.58
N ARG A 45 -3.62 -0.79 2.83
CA ARG A 45 -2.72 -1.21 3.90
C ARG A 45 -2.14 -2.59 3.65
N CYS A 46 -2.94 -3.54 3.21
CA CYS A 46 -2.48 -4.87 2.81
C CYS A 46 -1.44 -4.78 1.68
N GLN A 47 -1.69 -3.93 0.68
CA GLN A 47 -0.74 -3.77 -0.43
C GLN A 47 0.56 -3.09 0.03
N ALA A 48 0.47 -2.05 0.85
CA ALA A 48 1.65 -1.38 1.40
C ALA A 48 2.51 -2.33 2.24
N GLU A 49 1.88 -3.16 3.06
CA GLU A 49 2.57 -4.15 3.88
C GLU A 49 3.18 -5.27 3.04
N ALA A 50 2.46 -5.81 2.06
CA ALA A 50 2.99 -6.80 1.14
C ALA A 50 4.21 -6.28 0.37
N ASN A 51 4.17 -5.03 -0.09
CA ASN A 51 5.30 -4.37 -0.75
C ASN A 51 6.50 -4.23 0.18
N HIS A 52 6.27 -3.85 1.43
CA HIS A 52 7.33 -3.71 2.42
C HIS A 52 7.97 -5.06 2.75
N MET A 53 7.17 -6.10 2.96
CA MET A 53 7.65 -7.46 3.17
C MET A 53 8.50 -7.95 2.00
N ALA A 54 8.02 -7.76 0.78
CA ALA A 54 8.73 -8.16 -0.44
C ALA A 54 10.04 -7.40 -0.64
N ALA A 55 10.06 -6.09 -0.37
CA ALA A 55 11.26 -5.27 -0.52
C ALA A 55 12.35 -5.61 0.50
N ASN A 56 11.98 -6.13 1.67
CA ASN A 56 12.89 -6.43 2.77
C ASN A 56 13.06 -7.93 3.06
N ASN A 57 12.44 -8.80 2.28
CA ASN A 57 12.42 -10.25 2.49
C ASN A 57 11.93 -10.64 3.90
N ILE A 58 10.88 -9.99 4.38
CA ILE A 58 10.30 -10.23 5.69
C ILE A 58 8.98 -11.01 5.51
N ALA A 59 8.92 -12.22 6.03
CA ALA A 59 7.70 -13.03 6.08
C ALA A 59 7.09 -12.95 7.48
N GLY A 60 6.22 -11.98 7.73
CA GLY A 60 5.58 -11.79 9.04
C GLY A 60 4.84 -10.47 9.16
N HIS A 61 4.14 -10.29 10.27
CA HIS A 61 3.46 -9.04 10.58
C HIS A 61 4.49 -7.93 10.84
N VAL A 62 4.41 -6.84 10.10
CA VAL A 62 5.42 -5.77 10.17
C VAL A 62 4.91 -4.47 10.79
N TRP A 63 3.60 -4.18 10.73
CA TRP A 63 3.03 -2.91 11.16
C TRP A 63 1.75 -3.03 12.00
N GLY A 64 1.63 -4.03 12.82
CA GLY A 64 0.39 -4.25 13.57
C GLY A 64 -0.74 -4.80 12.71
N VAL A 65 -1.84 -5.15 13.35
CA VAL A 65 -2.96 -5.84 12.71
C VAL A 65 -3.79 -4.89 11.85
N ILE A 66 -4.05 -5.29 10.61
CA ILE A 66 -4.99 -4.62 9.73
C ILE A 66 -6.38 -5.21 9.98
N GLY A 67 -7.34 -4.34 10.28
CA GLY A 67 -8.69 -4.80 10.62
C GLY A 67 -8.76 -5.46 12.01
N ASN A 68 -9.61 -6.47 12.12
CA ASN A 68 -9.75 -7.26 13.34
C ASN A 68 -8.88 -8.53 13.31
N PHE A 69 -8.53 -8.98 12.12
CA PHE A 69 -7.62 -10.11 11.90
C PHE A 69 -6.79 -9.87 10.65
N GLU A 70 -5.52 -10.22 10.71
CA GLU A 70 -4.58 -10.15 9.60
C GLU A 70 -3.88 -11.49 9.44
N GLY A 71 -3.81 -11.95 8.21
CA GLY A 71 -3.06 -13.13 7.83
C GLY A 71 -1.95 -12.76 6.86
N VAL A 72 -0.74 -13.19 7.14
CA VAL A 72 0.40 -13.02 6.25
C VAL A 72 0.93 -14.37 5.80
N GLY A 73 1.57 -14.37 4.64
CA GLY A 73 2.17 -15.58 4.08
C GLY A 73 3.18 -15.26 3.00
N TYR A 74 4.00 -16.23 2.66
CA TYR A 74 4.89 -16.14 1.52
C TYR A 74 5.00 -17.49 0.81
N GLY A 75 5.34 -17.46 -0.47
CA GLY A 75 5.45 -18.68 -1.26
C GLY A 75 5.81 -18.41 -2.72
N ASN A 76 5.57 -19.40 -3.56
CA ASN A 76 5.95 -19.35 -4.98
C ASN A 76 4.85 -18.78 -5.89
N SER A 77 3.70 -18.41 -5.32
CA SER A 77 2.54 -17.90 -6.05
C SER A 77 1.97 -16.66 -5.36
N PRO A 78 1.39 -15.71 -6.10
CA PRO A 78 0.68 -14.56 -5.53
C PRO A 78 -0.50 -14.99 -4.64
N ASN A 79 -1.03 -16.19 -4.82
CA ASN A 79 -2.13 -16.77 -4.05
C ASN A 79 -1.63 -17.70 -2.93
N CYS A 80 -0.40 -17.52 -2.47
CA CYS A 80 0.14 -18.32 -1.38
C CYS A 80 -0.75 -18.24 -0.13
N GLN A 81 -0.72 -19.30 0.67
CA GLN A 81 -1.56 -19.39 1.86
C GLN A 81 -1.15 -18.36 2.92
N THR A 82 -2.14 -17.85 3.63
CA THR A 82 -1.99 -17.02 4.83
C THR A 82 -2.82 -17.64 5.95
N CYS A 83 -2.60 -17.21 7.19
CA CYS A 83 -3.54 -17.50 8.26
C CYS A 83 -4.93 -16.95 7.90
N THR A 84 -5.97 -17.64 8.36
CA THR A 84 -7.36 -17.23 8.20
C THR A 84 -8.05 -17.20 9.58
N PRO A 85 -9.02 -16.30 9.80
CA PRO A 85 -9.72 -16.27 11.07
C PRO A 85 -10.58 -17.52 11.28
N SER A 86 -10.72 -17.93 12.53
CA SER A 86 -11.60 -19.05 12.94
C SER A 86 -13.06 -18.62 13.09
N SER A 87 -13.33 -17.33 13.15
CA SER A 87 -14.65 -16.73 13.31
C SER A 87 -15.20 -16.21 11.98
N ASN A 88 -16.51 -15.99 11.94
CA ASN A 88 -17.19 -15.50 10.74
C ASN A 88 -16.90 -14.01 10.52
N MET A 89 -15.80 -13.72 9.83
CA MET A 89 -15.36 -12.38 9.48
C MET A 89 -15.42 -12.17 7.97
N ARG A 90 -15.62 -10.93 7.55
CA ARG A 90 -15.58 -10.52 6.16
C ARG A 90 -14.16 -10.10 5.78
N MET A 91 -13.64 -10.63 4.69
CA MET A 91 -12.36 -10.18 4.14
C MET A 91 -12.48 -8.76 3.60
N THR A 92 -11.56 -7.88 4.01
CA THR A 92 -11.55 -6.45 3.66
C THR A 92 -10.32 -6.04 2.86
N GLY A 93 -9.31 -6.89 2.81
CA GLY A 93 -8.12 -6.67 2.00
C GLY A 93 -7.45 -7.99 1.63
N ASP A 94 -6.86 -8.02 0.44
CA ASP A 94 -6.05 -9.13 -0.08
C ASP A 94 -5.06 -8.57 -1.10
N ALA A 95 -3.79 -8.62 -0.78
CA ALA A 95 -2.75 -8.08 -1.63
C ALA A 95 -1.50 -8.95 -1.59
N SER A 96 -0.75 -8.95 -2.67
CA SER A 96 0.53 -9.64 -2.75
C SER A 96 1.56 -8.83 -3.53
N ALA A 97 2.83 -9.08 -3.25
CA ALA A 97 3.96 -8.46 -3.92
C ALA A 97 5.06 -9.48 -4.15
N LEU A 98 5.74 -9.36 -5.28
CA LEU A 98 6.88 -10.20 -5.63
C LEU A 98 8.17 -9.61 -5.08
N GLY A 99 8.87 -10.37 -4.25
CA GLY A 99 10.19 -10.01 -3.75
C GLY A 99 11.30 -10.28 -4.77
N ARG A 100 12.46 -9.62 -4.60
CA ARG A 100 13.63 -9.85 -5.45
C ARG A 100 14.19 -11.28 -5.34
N ASN A 101 13.88 -11.98 -4.26
CA ASN A 101 14.20 -13.38 -4.05
C ASN A 101 13.32 -14.37 -4.84
N GLY A 102 12.38 -13.84 -5.67
CA GLY A 102 11.44 -14.65 -6.44
C GLY A 102 10.27 -15.22 -5.63
N LYS A 103 10.13 -14.81 -4.36
CA LYS A 103 9.01 -15.20 -3.50
C LYS A 103 7.93 -14.15 -3.51
N TRP A 104 6.69 -14.62 -3.45
CA TRP A 104 5.52 -13.78 -3.26
C TRP A 104 5.24 -13.62 -1.77
N TYR A 105 4.86 -12.40 -1.39
CA TYR A 105 4.46 -12.03 -0.03
C TYR A 105 3.01 -11.58 -0.08
N ARG A 106 2.15 -12.17 0.73
CA ARG A 106 0.71 -11.91 0.71
C ARG A 106 0.24 -11.46 2.09
N VAL A 107 -0.65 -10.46 2.09
CA VAL A 107 -1.31 -9.93 3.28
C VAL A 107 -2.81 -9.91 3.04
N ARG A 108 -3.58 -10.45 3.96
CA ARG A 108 -5.04 -10.41 3.94
C ARG A 108 -5.56 -9.88 5.26
N SER A 109 -6.67 -9.16 5.21
CA SER A 109 -7.33 -8.58 6.38
C SER A 109 -8.80 -8.90 6.43
N TRP A 110 -9.34 -8.99 7.64
CA TRP A 110 -10.76 -9.26 7.90
C TRP A 110 -11.31 -8.35 8.99
N ARG A 111 -12.64 -8.10 8.91
CA ARG A 111 -13.42 -7.37 9.90
C ARG A 111 -14.72 -8.11 10.20
N TYR A 112 -15.26 -7.86 11.40
CA TYR A 112 -16.63 -8.29 11.76
C TYR A 112 -17.70 -7.57 10.96
#